data_069ddef49d6ff4b65abadc2de8f1389b
#
_entry.id   069ddef49d6ff4b65abadc2de8f1389b
#
_cell.length_a   1.000
_cell.length_b   1.000
_cell.length_c   1.000
_cell.angle_alpha   90.00
_cell.angle_beta   90.00
_cell.angle_gamma   90.00
#
_symmetry.space_group_name_H-M   'P 1'
#
loop_
_entity.id
_entity.type
_entity.pdbx_description
1 polymer ?
#
loop_
_entity_poly.entity_id
_entity_poly.type
_entity_poly.pdbx_seq_one_letter_code
_entity_poly.pdbx_strand_id
1 'polypeptide(L)'
;CISQNLYTQIIVGNFKLKKSIIGINLLICYREAIFEKRYLNNYLNGENNMKKLLSIFAVVAFAFSAHAGTLDDVKNRGFLKCGVTTGLAGFAAPDDSGEWAGLDADMCRAVAVAVFGDRSKVEFITTTGKSRFPTLASGEVDMLARNTTWTISRDVNLGFEFVGVNFYDGQGFMVPSALGVSSATELDGATVCIQTGTTTELNLADFFRLNGISYEALPIETNDEGKENLFAGRCDVYTTDASGLSSTRAAASNPDKWVVLPEIISKEPLGPLVRHGDHQWGDVVRWSLNAMIIAEELGITSENVDAQMSSNVPEVLRLLGVEGNYGEMLELSNDWAYQIIKQIGNYSESYEANVGPDTPLEIARGLNALWTQGGILYAPPFR
;
A
#
# COMPACT_ATOMS: atom_id res chain seq x y z
N CYS A 1 16.94 -14.48 27.55
CA CYS A 1 17.64 -15.64 26.96
C CYS A 1 16.76 -16.40 25.95
N ILE A 2 16.16 -15.68 25.03
CA ILE A 2 15.40 -16.28 23.92
C ILE A 2 16.03 -15.75 22.62
N SER A 3 17.13 -16.34 22.19
CA SER A 3 17.63 -16.25 20.83
C SER A 3 18.63 -17.35 20.48
N GLN A 4 18.30 -18.60 20.84
CA GLN A 4 19.15 -19.74 20.49
C GLN A 4 18.91 -20.33 19.10
N ASN A 5 17.96 -19.82 18.30
CA ASN A 5 17.65 -20.42 16.99
C ASN A 5 18.17 -19.65 15.77
N LEU A 6 18.87 -18.53 15.92
CA LEU A 6 19.36 -17.78 14.74
C LEU A 6 20.85 -17.97 14.41
N TYR A 7 21.58 -18.82 15.16
CA TYR A 7 23.04 -18.96 14.97
C TYR A 7 23.50 -20.27 14.32
N THR A 8 22.60 -21.06 13.78
CA THR A 8 22.97 -22.38 13.24
C THR A 8 23.26 -22.38 11.73
N GLN A 9 23.22 -21.26 11.02
CA GLN A 9 23.39 -21.25 9.56
C GLN A 9 24.51 -20.37 8.98
N ILE A 10 25.45 -19.87 9.78
CA ILE A 10 26.67 -19.28 9.21
C ILE A 10 27.84 -20.17 9.55
N ILE A 11 28.11 -21.10 8.66
CA ILE A 11 29.13 -22.12 8.76
C ILE A 11 30.35 -21.77 7.93
N VAL A 12 31.47 -22.26 8.50
CA VAL A 12 32.75 -22.57 7.90
C VAL A 12 33.78 -21.44 7.92
N GLY A 13 34.57 -21.50 8.96
CA GLY A 13 35.86 -20.79 9.05
C GLY A 13 36.15 -20.30 10.47
N ASN A 14 36.81 -21.09 11.27
CA ASN A 14 37.43 -20.82 12.57
C ASN A 14 36.69 -21.25 13.84
N PHE A 15 36.88 -22.49 14.15
CA PHE A 15 36.47 -23.14 15.40
C PHE A 15 37.06 -22.50 16.69
N LYS A 16 38.09 -21.67 16.61
CA LYS A 16 38.70 -20.98 17.77
C LYS A 16 37.97 -19.70 18.18
N LEU A 17 37.34 -18.99 17.25
CA LEU A 17 36.57 -17.78 17.61
C LEU A 17 35.22 -18.12 18.28
N LYS A 18 34.61 -19.27 17.96
CA LYS A 18 33.34 -19.70 18.53
C LYS A 18 33.38 -19.99 20.04
N LYS A 19 34.49 -20.55 20.54
CA LYS A 19 34.65 -20.82 21.98
C LYS A 19 34.84 -19.55 22.81
N SER A 20 35.44 -18.51 22.24
CA SER A 20 35.67 -17.23 22.93
C SER A 20 34.37 -16.42 23.06
N ILE A 21 33.53 -16.39 22.02
CA ILE A 21 32.28 -15.61 22.02
C ILE A 21 31.22 -16.28 22.96
N ILE A 22 31.14 -17.61 22.95
CA ILE A 22 30.23 -18.35 23.84
C ILE A 22 30.68 -18.20 25.31
N GLY A 23 31.98 -18.22 25.59
CA GLY A 23 32.54 -17.98 26.92
C GLY A 23 32.24 -16.56 27.44
N ILE A 24 32.35 -15.54 26.59
CA ILE A 24 32.11 -14.15 26.97
C ILE A 24 30.60 -13.91 27.22
N ASN A 25 29.73 -14.47 26.40
CA ASN A 25 28.27 -14.34 26.62
C ASN A 25 27.78 -15.09 27.84
N LEU A 26 28.33 -16.28 28.15
CA LEU A 26 28.05 -16.97 29.40
C LEU A 26 28.55 -16.22 30.65
N LEU A 27 29.73 -15.57 30.54
CA LEU A 27 30.28 -14.76 31.65
C LEU A 27 29.43 -13.50 31.90
N ILE A 28 28.93 -12.85 30.83
CA ILE A 28 28.05 -11.68 30.92
C ILE A 28 26.70 -12.11 31.56
N CYS A 29 26.07 -13.16 31.09
CA CYS A 29 24.82 -13.66 31.67
C CYS A 29 25.01 -14.13 33.13
N TYR A 30 26.14 -14.72 33.47
CA TYR A 30 26.45 -15.15 34.85
C TYR A 30 26.72 -13.95 35.76
N ARG A 31 27.38 -12.90 35.27
CA ARG A 31 27.59 -11.65 36.03
C ARG A 31 26.29 -10.89 36.25
N GLU A 32 25.42 -10.82 35.25
CA GLU A 32 24.09 -10.18 35.37
C GLU A 32 23.22 -10.95 36.35
N ALA A 33 23.17 -12.28 36.30
CA ALA A 33 22.42 -13.11 37.24
C ALA A 33 22.95 -13.01 38.70
N ILE A 34 24.27 -12.84 38.90
CA ILE A 34 24.87 -12.62 40.25
C ILE A 34 24.58 -11.19 40.72
N PHE A 35 24.60 -10.19 39.80
CA PHE A 35 24.30 -8.80 40.12
C PHE A 35 22.83 -8.65 40.53
N GLU A 36 21.92 -9.25 39.76
CA GLU A 36 20.48 -9.29 40.09
C GLU A 36 20.22 -9.99 41.42
N LYS A 37 20.85 -11.15 41.68
CA LYS A 37 20.68 -11.89 42.92
C LYS A 37 21.22 -11.15 44.15
N ARG A 38 22.32 -10.40 43.99
CA ARG A 38 22.88 -9.54 45.05
C ARG A 38 22.03 -8.27 45.27
N TYR A 39 21.51 -7.71 44.22
CA TYR A 39 20.64 -6.53 44.27
C TYR A 39 19.29 -6.89 44.93
N LEU A 40 18.69 -8.02 44.54
CA LEU A 40 17.46 -8.53 45.16
C LEU A 40 17.63 -8.88 46.64
N ASN A 41 18.71 -9.54 47.03
CA ASN A 41 18.96 -9.90 48.44
C ASN A 41 19.21 -8.66 49.35
N ASN A 42 19.90 -7.65 48.85
CA ASN A 42 20.09 -6.41 49.58
C ASN A 42 18.81 -5.53 49.63
N TYR A 43 17.90 -5.73 48.67
CA TYR A 43 16.63 -5.00 48.59
C TYR A 43 15.53 -5.64 49.47
N LEU A 44 15.60 -6.93 49.71
CA LEU A 44 14.58 -7.68 50.46
C LEU A 44 14.74 -7.60 51.99
N ASN A 45 15.87 -7.11 52.50
CA ASN A 45 16.17 -7.07 53.95
C ASN A 45 15.77 -5.78 54.68
N GLY A 46 14.91 -4.93 54.11
CA GLY A 46 14.42 -3.70 54.77
C GLY A 46 12.90 -3.66 54.83
N GLU A 47 12.35 -3.43 56.03
CA GLU A 47 10.91 -3.41 56.35
C GLU A 47 10.02 -2.41 55.55
N ASN A 48 10.59 -1.64 54.62
CA ASN A 48 9.86 -0.69 53.79
C ASN A 48 9.71 -1.09 52.29
N ASN A 49 10.00 -2.36 51.96
CA ASN A 49 10.21 -2.72 50.56
C ASN A 49 9.00 -3.32 49.82
N MET A 50 7.92 -3.67 50.52
CA MET A 50 6.72 -4.20 49.84
C MET A 50 6.03 -3.14 48.96
N LYS A 51 6.04 -1.88 49.34
CA LYS A 51 5.51 -0.77 48.53
C LYS A 51 6.40 -0.46 47.34
N LYS A 52 7.72 -0.65 47.45
CA LYS A 52 8.68 -0.47 46.34
C LYS A 52 8.70 -1.66 45.39
N LEU A 53 8.49 -2.89 45.85
CA LEU A 53 8.28 -4.07 45.00
C LEU A 53 6.98 -3.91 44.19
N LEU A 54 5.90 -3.46 44.78
CA LEU A 54 4.63 -3.17 44.08
C LEU A 54 4.78 -2.07 43.03
N SER A 55 5.59 -1.05 43.28
CA SER A 55 5.87 -0.01 42.30
C SER A 55 6.77 -0.50 41.13
N ILE A 56 7.74 -1.39 41.39
CA ILE A 56 8.55 -2.00 40.35
C ILE A 56 7.70 -2.99 39.52
N PHE A 57 6.85 -3.80 40.17
CA PHE A 57 5.89 -4.66 39.44
C PHE A 57 4.87 -3.87 38.64
N ALA A 58 4.41 -2.72 39.14
CA ALA A 58 3.52 -1.83 38.40
C ALA A 58 4.23 -1.20 37.19
N VAL A 59 5.50 -0.81 37.30
CA VAL A 59 6.29 -0.25 36.20
C VAL A 59 6.63 -1.33 35.14
N VAL A 60 6.92 -2.57 35.58
CA VAL A 60 7.14 -3.70 34.65
C VAL A 60 5.83 -4.16 34.01
N ALA A 61 4.69 -4.10 34.72
CA ALA A 61 3.38 -4.39 34.15
C ALA A 61 2.94 -3.31 33.12
N PHE A 62 3.34 -2.07 33.31
CA PHE A 62 3.11 -0.98 32.32
C PHE A 62 4.05 -1.09 31.10
N ALA A 63 5.21 -1.74 31.22
CA ALA A 63 6.14 -1.96 30.09
C ALA A 63 5.71 -3.13 29.18
N PHE A 64 4.78 -3.97 29.60
CA PHE A 64 4.08 -4.97 28.80
C PHE A 64 2.67 -4.49 28.41
N SER A 65 2.51 -3.21 28.07
CA SER A 65 1.42 -2.83 27.20
C SER A 65 1.71 -3.52 25.87
N ALA A 66 1.12 -4.70 25.65
CA ALA A 66 1.02 -5.26 24.32
C ALA A 66 0.48 -4.12 23.46
N HIS A 67 1.27 -3.60 22.52
CA HIS A 67 0.73 -2.70 21.52
C HIS A 67 -0.35 -3.51 20.81
N ALA A 68 -1.60 -3.12 21.00
CA ALA A 68 -2.68 -3.61 20.17
C ALA A 68 -2.25 -3.38 18.72
N GLY A 69 -2.34 -4.40 17.86
CA GLY A 69 -2.01 -4.25 16.44
C GLY A 69 -3.00 -3.31 15.78
N THR A 70 -2.68 -2.82 14.60
CA THR A 70 -3.60 -1.95 13.84
C THR A 70 -4.96 -2.63 13.63
N LEU A 71 -5.00 -3.96 13.45
CA LEU A 71 -6.25 -4.71 13.32
C LEU A 71 -7.16 -4.56 14.56
N ASP A 72 -6.59 -4.63 15.77
CA ASP A 72 -7.34 -4.43 17.01
C ASP A 72 -7.85 -2.99 17.13
N ASP A 73 -7.02 -2.02 16.78
CA ASP A 73 -7.41 -0.59 16.80
C ASP A 73 -8.56 -0.33 15.83
N VAL A 74 -8.50 -0.90 14.61
CA VAL A 74 -9.55 -0.81 13.59
C VAL A 74 -10.84 -1.46 14.08
N LYS A 75 -10.77 -2.69 14.61
CA LYS A 75 -11.93 -3.40 15.18
C LYS A 75 -12.58 -2.65 16.33
N ASN A 76 -11.76 -2.13 17.27
CA ASN A 76 -12.25 -1.40 18.44
C ASN A 76 -12.90 -0.06 18.06
N ARG A 77 -12.39 0.60 17.03
CA ARG A 77 -12.94 1.86 16.50
C ARG A 77 -14.23 1.62 15.70
N GLY A 78 -14.39 0.44 15.08
CA GLY A 78 -15.57 0.06 14.31
C GLY A 78 -15.56 0.52 12.85
N PHE A 79 -14.45 1.06 12.35
CA PHE A 79 -14.24 1.45 10.95
C PHE A 79 -12.75 1.57 10.61
N LEU A 80 -12.44 1.45 9.31
CA LEU A 80 -11.11 1.64 8.74
C LEU A 80 -10.85 3.11 8.42
N LYS A 81 -9.67 3.64 8.72
CA LYS A 81 -9.18 4.92 8.19
C LYS A 81 -8.24 4.68 7.03
N CYS A 82 -8.66 5.01 5.83
CA CYS A 82 -7.88 4.80 4.61
C CYS A 82 -7.42 6.13 4.02
N GLY A 83 -6.11 6.28 3.88
CA GLY A 83 -5.52 7.44 3.23
C GLY A 83 -5.59 7.30 1.71
N VAL A 84 -6.20 8.30 1.05
CA VAL A 84 -6.41 8.35 -0.39
C VAL A 84 -5.86 9.64 -0.99
N THR A 85 -5.89 9.76 -2.32
CA THR A 85 -5.54 11.02 -3.02
C THR A 85 -6.59 12.10 -2.76
N THR A 86 -6.24 13.36 -3.05
CA THR A 86 -7.16 14.51 -2.92
C THR A 86 -8.29 14.51 -3.95
N GLY A 87 -8.17 13.65 -4.98
CA GLY A 87 -9.11 13.47 -6.06
C GLY A 87 -8.36 13.05 -7.33
N LEU A 88 -8.54 11.79 -7.74
CA LEU A 88 -8.02 11.25 -8.99
C LEU A 88 -9.07 10.26 -9.53
N ALA A 89 -9.79 10.69 -10.55
CA ALA A 89 -10.81 9.85 -11.16
C ALA A 89 -10.23 8.52 -11.63
N GLY A 90 -10.96 7.44 -11.40
CA GLY A 90 -10.51 6.06 -11.65
C GLY A 90 -9.72 5.43 -10.50
N PHE A 91 -9.15 6.20 -9.58
CA PHE A 91 -8.39 5.69 -8.41
C PHE A 91 -9.10 5.98 -7.09
N ALA A 92 -9.20 7.24 -6.70
CA ALA A 92 -10.01 7.67 -5.56
C ALA A 92 -10.45 9.12 -5.77
N ALA A 93 -11.71 9.30 -6.05
CA ALA A 93 -12.34 10.61 -6.15
C ALA A 93 -13.80 10.50 -5.70
N PRO A 94 -14.39 11.55 -5.10
CA PRO A 94 -15.82 11.60 -4.89
C PRO A 94 -16.52 11.75 -6.24
N ASP A 95 -17.63 11.04 -6.41
CA ASP A 95 -18.57 11.23 -7.51
C ASP A 95 -19.50 12.44 -7.25
N ASP A 96 -20.46 12.66 -8.16
CA ASP A 96 -21.41 13.76 -8.05
C ASP A 96 -22.33 13.69 -6.80
N SER A 97 -22.44 12.52 -6.18
CA SER A 97 -23.18 12.33 -4.93
C SER A 97 -22.31 12.54 -3.68
N GLY A 98 -20.99 12.67 -3.85
CA GLY A 98 -20.02 12.72 -2.79
C GLY A 98 -19.51 11.34 -2.33
N GLU A 99 -19.94 10.24 -2.98
CA GLU A 99 -19.43 8.90 -2.71
C GLU A 99 -18.07 8.69 -3.39
N TRP A 100 -17.13 8.12 -2.63
CA TRP A 100 -15.81 7.80 -3.16
C TRP A 100 -15.87 6.64 -4.15
N ALA A 101 -15.24 6.79 -5.31
CA ALA A 101 -15.15 5.76 -6.34
C ALA A 101 -13.70 5.62 -6.86
N GLY A 102 -13.35 4.46 -7.39
CA GLY A 102 -12.05 4.17 -7.98
C GLY A 102 -11.36 2.94 -7.40
N LEU A 103 -10.32 2.47 -8.07
CA LEU A 103 -9.54 1.28 -7.70
C LEU A 103 -8.97 1.34 -6.27
N ASP A 104 -8.43 2.49 -5.87
CA ASP A 104 -7.90 2.68 -4.53
C ASP A 104 -9.01 2.78 -3.49
N ALA A 105 -10.16 3.39 -3.85
CA ALA A 105 -11.34 3.42 -2.99
C ALA A 105 -11.93 2.01 -2.79
N ASP A 106 -11.99 1.21 -3.85
CA ASP A 106 -12.44 -0.19 -3.78
C ASP A 106 -11.48 -1.05 -2.95
N MET A 107 -10.16 -0.81 -3.04
CA MET A 107 -9.17 -1.47 -2.19
C MET A 107 -9.40 -1.14 -0.70
N CYS A 108 -9.67 0.13 -0.35
CA CYS A 108 -10.03 0.51 1.01
C CYS A 108 -11.30 -0.20 1.49
N ARG A 109 -12.33 -0.25 0.64
CA ARG A 109 -13.59 -0.94 0.95
C ARG A 109 -13.40 -2.45 1.08
N ALA A 110 -12.54 -3.07 0.23
CA ALA A 110 -12.25 -4.50 0.32
C ALA A 110 -11.67 -4.85 1.70
N VAL A 111 -10.75 -4.04 2.23
CA VAL A 111 -10.22 -4.22 3.59
C VAL A 111 -11.29 -3.98 4.65
N ALA A 112 -12.13 -2.96 4.51
CA ALA A 112 -13.23 -2.72 5.43
C ALA A 112 -14.22 -3.90 5.44
N VAL A 113 -14.56 -4.45 4.28
CA VAL A 113 -15.40 -5.65 4.16
C VAL A 113 -14.73 -6.87 4.79
N ALA A 114 -13.42 -7.06 4.57
CA ALA A 114 -12.70 -8.17 5.19
C ALA A 114 -12.79 -8.16 6.72
N VAL A 115 -12.69 -6.97 7.33
CA VAL A 115 -12.69 -6.81 8.80
C VAL A 115 -14.10 -6.78 9.39
N PHE A 116 -15.07 -6.14 8.71
CA PHE A 116 -16.40 -5.84 9.28
C PHE A 116 -17.56 -6.52 8.55
N GLY A 117 -17.34 -7.11 7.36
CA GLY A 117 -18.41 -7.59 6.49
C GLY A 117 -19.27 -6.46 5.89
N ASP A 118 -18.80 -5.21 5.92
CA ASP A 118 -19.56 -4.03 5.52
C ASP A 118 -18.68 -3.00 4.82
N ARG A 119 -18.94 -2.73 3.54
CA ARG A 119 -18.21 -1.77 2.70
C ARG A 119 -18.32 -0.32 3.18
N SER A 120 -19.30 0.01 3.98
CA SER A 120 -19.49 1.36 4.52
C SER A 120 -18.59 1.67 5.72
N LYS A 121 -17.91 0.67 6.29
CA LYS A 121 -17.04 0.82 7.46
C LYS A 121 -15.64 1.36 7.11
N VAL A 122 -15.58 2.39 6.29
CA VAL A 122 -14.36 3.08 5.89
C VAL A 122 -14.54 4.60 5.95
N GLU A 123 -13.54 5.26 6.50
CA GLU A 123 -13.37 6.72 6.46
C GLU A 123 -12.22 7.03 5.50
N PHE A 124 -12.49 7.80 4.44
CA PHE A 124 -11.48 8.23 3.48
C PHE A 124 -10.83 9.52 3.95
N ILE A 125 -9.51 9.50 4.12
CA ILE A 125 -8.71 10.65 4.56
C ILE A 125 -7.81 11.08 3.41
N THR A 126 -8.01 12.30 2.91
CA THR A 126 -7.27 12.81 1.77
C THR A 126 -5.85 13.19 2.14
N THR A 127 -4.89 12.82 1.27
CA THR A 127 -3.48 13.14 1.44
C THR A 127 -2.86 13.64 0.13
N THR A 128 -1.85 14.51 0.23
CA THR A 128 -1.05 14.97 -0.90
C THR A 128 0.18 14.07 -1.11
N GLY A 129 0.97 14.34 -2.15
CA GLY A 129 2.24 13.67 -2.37
C GLY A 129 3.20 13.78 -1.19
N LYS A 130 3.18 14.92 -0.48
CA LYS A 130 4.04 15.20 0.69
C LYS A 130 3.48 14.66 1.99
N SER A 131 2.16 14.77 2.22
CA SER A 131 1.55 14.46 3.52
C SER A 131 1.29 12.97 3.74
N ARG A 132 1.12 12.15 2.67
CA ARG A 132 0.73 10.73 2.80
C ARG A 132 1.59 9.90 3.74
N PHE A 133 2.91 10.03 3.64
CA PHE A 133 3.82 9.25 4.47
C PHE A 133 3.83 9.70 5.95
N PRO A 134 3.92 11.00 6.29
CA PRO A 134 3.70 11.45 7.65
C PRO A 134 2.36 11.03 8.25
N THR A 135 1.27 11.11 7.48
CA THR A 135 -0.08 10.71 7.91
C THR A 135 -0.15 9.21 8.23
N LEU A 136 0.48 8.34 7.41
CA LEU A 136 0.57 6.92 7.72
C LEU A 136 1.49 6.64 8.92
N ALA A 137 2.64 7.28 8.99
CA ALA A 137 3.61 7.10 10.08
C ALA A 137 3.05 7.47 11.44
N SER A 138 2.23 8.54 11.52
CA SER A 138 1.60 9.01 12.75
C SER A 138 0.44 8.13 13.23
N GLY A 139 -0.08 7.22 12.39
CA GLY A 139 -1.28 6.43 12.68
C GLY A 139 -2.59 7.21 12.49
N GLU A 140 -2.57 8.36 11.84
CA GLU A 140 -3.78 9.09 11.46
C GLU A 140 -4.61 8.28 10.46
N VAL A 141 -3.94 7.49 9.61
CA VAL A 141 -4.56 6.45 8.78
C VAL A 141 -3.98 5.08 9.09
N ASP A 142 -4.76 4.02 8.85
CA ASP A 142 -4.37 2.64 9.09
C ASP A 142 -3.60 2.05 7.91
N MET A 143 -3.93 2.51 6.71
CA MET A 143 -3.30 2.14 5.44
C MET A 143 -3.36 3.31 4.46
N LEU A 144 -2.55 3.23 3.40
CA LEU A 144 -2.70 4.06 2.21
C LEU A 144 -3.09 3.17 1.02
N ALA A 145 -4.14 3.56 0.30
CA ALA A 145 -4.43 3.18 -1.07
C ALA A 145 -4.54 4.48 -1.86
N ARG A 146 -3.42 4.91 -2.45
CA ARG A 146 -3.25 6.29 -2.93
C ARG A 146 -2.22 6.35 -4.05
N ASN A 147 -2.43 5.57 -5.13
CA ASN A 147 -1.53 5.53 -6.28
C ASN A 147 -0.05 5.75 -5.87
N THR A 148 0.44 4.94 -4.93
CA THR A 148 1.77 5.11 -4.34
C THR A 148 2.73 4.10 -4.92
N THR A 149 3.76 4.59 -5.60
CA THR A 149 4.80 3.76 -6.20
C THR A 149 5.66 3.06 -5.15
N TRP A 150 5.81 1.76 -5.27
CA TRP A 150 6.74 0.97 -4.46
C TRP A 150 8.18 1.24 -4.88
N THR A 151 8.96 1.84 -3.99
CA THR A 151 10.38 2.11 -4.19
C THR A 151 11.20 1.67 -2.98
N ILE A 152 12.48 1.36 -3.19
CA ILE A 152 13.39 0.96 -2.10
C ILE A 152 13.47 2.02 -0.99
N SER A 153 13.40 3.30 -1.35
CA SER A 153 13.48 4.37 -0.35
C SER A 153 12.22 4.45 0.52
N ARG A 154 11.04 4.24 -0.08
CA ARG A 154 9.76 4.25 0.65
C ARG A 154 9.60 3.02 1.53
N ASP A 155 10.01 1.87 1.02
CA ASP A 155 9.98 0.60 1.73
C ASP A 155 11.02 0.61 2.87
N VAL A 156 12.30 0.69 2.55
CA VAL A 156 13.39 0.45 3.51
C VAL A 156 13.68 1.67 4.37
N ASN A 157 13.80 2.89 3.78
CA ASN A 157 14.21 4.08 4.53
C ASN A 157 13.05 4.72 5.30
N LEU A 158 11.85 4.80 4.69
CA LEU A 158 10.69 5.39 5.35
C LEU A 158 9.96 4.39 6.26
N GLY A 159 10.23 3.08 6.11
CA GLY A 159 9.68 2.05 6.97
C GLY A 159 8.21 1.74 6.69
N PHE A 160 7.84 1.62 5.41
CA PHE A 160 6.50 1.24 4.99
C PHE A 160 6.50 -0.08 4.23
N GLU A 161 5.64 -0.99 4.60
CA GLU A 161 5.44 -2.26 3.92
C GLU A 161 4.43 -2.10 2.78
N PHE A 162 4.89 -2.27 1.54
CA PHE A 162 4.01 -2.42 0.39
C PHE A 162 3.49 -3.86 0.36
N VAL A 163 2.19 -4.02 0.41
CA VAL A 163 1.57 -5.34 0.56
C VAL A 163 1.22 -6.01 -0.76
N GLY A 164 1.43 -5.32 -1.88
CA GLY A 164 1.20 -5.79 -3.23
C GLY A 164 1.18 -4.64 -4.21
N VAL A 165 0.98 -4.95 -5.48
CA VAL A 165 0.77 -3.97 -6.55
C VAL A 165 -0.67 -4.11 -7.04
N ASN A 166 -1.45 -3.04 -6.93
CA ASN A 166 -2.83 -3.00 -7.42
C ASN A 166 -2.96 -2.31 -8.78
N PHE A 167 -1.87 -1.65 -9.26
CA PHE A 167 -1.82 -1.09 -10.62
C PHE A 167 -0.38 -0.90 -11.09
N TYR A 168 -0.02 -1.47 -12.22
CA TYR A 168 1.26 -1.27 -12.91
C TYR A 168 1.14 -0.10 -13.87
N ASP A 169 1.90 0.95 -13.62
CA ASP A 169 1.89 2.21 -14.35
C ASP A 169 3.29 2.63 -14.79
N GLY A 170 3.38 3.79 -15.39
CA GLY A 170 4.59 4.47 -15.76
C GLY A 170 4.34 5.97 -15.91
N GLN A 171 5.37 6.79 -15.75
CA GLN A 171 5.28 8.23 -15.90
C GLN A 171 5.29 8.62 -17.37
N GLY A 172 4.37 9.53 -17.75
CA GLY A 172 4.25 10.10 -19.08
C GLY A 172 4.18 11.63 -19.06
N PHE A 173 3.86 12.20 -20.21
CA PHE A 173 3.76 13.64 -20.42
C PHE A 173 2.48 13.97 -21.19
N MET A 174 1.76 14.99 -20.76
CA MET A 174 0.59 15.52 -21.47
C MET A 174 0.83 16.98 -21.85
N VAL A 175 0.52 17.30 -23.09
CA VAL A 175 0.72 18.62 -23.70
C VAL A 175 -0.52 19.05 -24.48
N PRO A 176 -0.74 20.36 -24.68
CA PRO A 176 -1.73 20.83 -25.66
C PRO A 176 -1.32 20.39 -27.07
N SER A 177 -2.27 19.89 -27.89
CA SER A 177 -2.01 19.50 -29.29
C SER A 177 -1.47 20.65 -30.12
N ALA A 178 -1.80 21.89 -29.76
CA ALA A 178 -1.30 23.10 -30.40
C ALA A 178 0.22 23.34 -30.22
N LEU A 179 0.87 22.65 -29.24
CA LEU A 179 2.33 22.72 -29.05
C LEU A 179 3.07 22.08 -30.24
N GLY A 180 2.44 21.13 -30.93
CA GLY A 180 2.95 20.52 -32.16
C GLY A 180 4.13 19.56 -31.96
N VAL A 181 4.41 19.12 -30.71
CA VAL A 181 5.45 18.14 -30.40
C VAL A 181 4.89 16.71 -30.46
N SER A 182 5.74 15.77 -30.79
CA SER A 182 5.40 14.34 -30.90
C SER A 182 6.21 13.44 -29.97
N SER A 183 7.21 14.00 -29.30
CA SER A 183 8.12 13.30 -28.38
C SER A 183 8.45 14.17 -27.18
N ALA A 184 8.61 13.54 -26.02
CA ALA A 184 9.05 14.21 -24.79
C ALA A 184 10.49 14.79 -24.91
N THR A 185 11.29 14.32 -25.87
CA THR A 185 12.61 14.88 -26.14
C THR A 185 12.58 16.24 -26.85
N GLU A 186 11.42 16.65 -27.35
CA GLU A 186 11.20 17.96 -27.99
C GLU A 186 10.80 19.04 -26.97
N LEU A 187 10.73 18.72 -25.68
CA LEU A 187 10.26 19.61 -24.61
C LEU A 187 11.37 20.50 -24.01
N ASP A 188 12.45 20.78 -24.75
CA ASP A 188 13.52 21.65 -24.25
C ASP A 188 13.01 23.06 -23.93
N GLY A 189 13.29 23.54 -22.72
CA GLY A 189 12.88 24.84 -22.22
C GLY A 189 11.41 24.95 -21.78
N ALA A 190 10.64 23.85 -21.82
CA ALA A 190 9.23 23.85 -21.45
C ALA A 190 9.02 24.11 -19.95
N THR A 191 7.92 24.80 -19.63
CA THR A 191 7.42 24.89 -18.24
C THR A 191 6.61 23.64 -17.90
N VAL A 192 7.04 22.88 -16.90
CA VAL A 192 6.48 21.57 -16.52
C VAL A 192 5.77 21.65 -15.17
N CYS A 193 4.45 21.42 -15.15
CA CYS A 193 3.71 21.19 -13.91
C CYS A 193 4.12 19.84 -13.31
N ILE A 194 4.63 19.85 -12.07
CA ILE A 194 5.15 18.64 -11.38
C ILE A 194 4.74 18.61 -9.93
N GLN A 195 4.15 17.49 -9.50
CA GLN A 195 3.72 17.33 -8.11
C GLN A 195 4.91 17.02 -7.21
N THR A 196 5.09 17.85 -6.19
CA THR A 196 6.20 17.74 -5.25
C THR A 196 6.04 16.53 -4.31
N GLY A 197 7.18 15.93 -3.91
CA GLY A 197 7.22 14.76 -3.02
C GLY A 197 6.82 13.46 -3.69
N THR A 198 6.96 13.38 -5.02
CA THR A 198 6.62 12.21 -5.84
C THR A 198 7.86 11.61 -6.50
N THR A 199 7.73 10.36 -6.99
CA THR A 199 8.72 9.72 -7.89
C THR A 199 8.84 10.49 -9.19
N THR A 200 7.73 11.04 -9.68
CA THR A 200 7.65 11.78 -10.93
C THR A 200 8.55 13.02 -10.95
N GLU A 201 8.72 13.69 -9.81
CA GLU A 201 9.66 14.82 -9.68
C GLU A 201 11.11 14.37 -9.92
N LEU A 202 11.51 13.23 -9.37
CA LEU A 202 12.85 12.68 -9.53
C LEU A 202 13.09 12.13 -10.94
N ASN A 203 12.14 11.38 -11.46
CA ASN A 203 12.23 10.80 -12.81
C ASN A 203 12.27 11.90 -13.89
N LEU A 204 11.50 12.98 -13.72
CA LEU A 204 11.54 14.13 -14.62
C LEU A 204 12.95 14.71 -14.72
N ALA A 205 13.58 14.99 -13.56
CA ALA A 205 14.92 15.54 -13.52
C ALA A 205 15.95 14.62 -14.20
N ASP A 206 15.84 13.31 -13.96
CA ASP A 206 16.73 12.33 -14.58
C ASP A 206 16.52 12.23 -16.09
N PHE A 207 15.29 12.19 -16.57
CA PHE A 207 14.98 12.10 -18.01
C PHE A 207 15.50 13.32 -18.77
N PHE A 208 15.25 14.54 -18.28
CA PHE A 208 15.70 15.76 -18.94
C PHE A 208 17.23 15.86 -18.97
N ARG A 209 17.88 15.53 -17.84
CA ARG A 209 19.35 15.49 -17.77
C ARG A 209 19.96 14.48 -18.75
N LEU A 210 19.39 13.27 -18.86
CA LEU A 210 19.89 12.22 -19.75
C LEU A 210 19.76 12.59 -21.23
N ASN A 211 18.71 13.34 -21.58
CA ASN A 211 18.46 13.78 -22.96
C ASN A 211 19.13 15.14 -23.27
N GLY A 212 19.81 15.76 -22.31
CA GLY A 212 20.50 17.03 -22.48
C GLY A 212 19.54 18.21 -22.75
N ILE A 213 18.30 18.12 -22.29
CA ILE A 213 17.28 19.15 -22.40
C ILE A 213 16.99 19.79 -21.04
N SER A 214 16.50 21.02 -21.07
CA SER A 214 16.19 21.82 -19.89
C SER A 214 14.68 21.96 -19.69
N TYR A 215 14.24 22.30 -18.49
CA TYR A 215 12.85 22.64 -18.21
C TYR A 215 12.76 23.68 -17.08
N GLU A 216 11.63 24.35 -16.98
CA GLU A 216 11.26 25.20 -15.86
C GLU A 216 10.19 24.47 -15.04
N ALA A 217 10.48 24.16 -13.78
CA ALA A 217 9.54 23.45 -12.92
C ALA A 217 8.47 24.41 -12.38
N LEU A 218 7.19 24.08 -12.58
CA LEU A 218 6.07 24.67 -11.87
C LEU A 218 5.57 23.66 -10.83
N PRO A 219 6.01 23.78 -9.57
CA PRO A 219 5.63 22.84 -8.52
C PRO A 219 4.16 22.99 -8.15
N ILE A 220 3.47 21.85 -8.01
CA ILE A 220 2.06 21.76 -7.60
C ILE A 220 1.93 20.85 -6.39
N GLU A 221 0.83 20.99 -5.62
CA GLU A 221 0.54 20.18 -4.44
C GLU A 221 -0.46 19.05 -4.74
N THR A 222 -1.44 19.29 -5.62
CA THR A 222 -2.52 18.34 -5.93
C THR A 222 -2.63 18.06 -7.42
N ASN A 223 -3.28 16.95 -7.81
CA ASN A 223 -3.57 16.64 -9.20
C ASN A 223 -4.51 17.70 -9.84
N ASP A 224 -5.48 18.19 -9.07
CA ASP A 224 -6.41 19.23 -9.55
C ASP A 224 -5.66 20.53 -9.87
N GLU A 225 -4.72 20.94 -9.02
CA GLU A 225 -3.86 22.09 -9.31
C GLU A 225 -3.05 21.91 -10.60
N GLY A 226 -2.50 20.70 -10.84
CA GLY A 226 -1.79 20.36 -12.06
C GLY A 226 -2.68 20.48 -13.31
N LYS A 227 -3.84 19.88 -13.24
CA LYS A 227 -4.87 19.93 -14.28
C LYS A 227 -5.28 21.39 -14.58
N GLU A 228 -5.61 22.17 -13.58
CA GLU A 228 -6.02 23.55 -13.71
C GLU A 228 -4.91 24.42 -14.30
N ASN A 229 -3.66 24.24 -13.87
CA ASN A 229 -2.52 25.00 -14.38
C ASN A 229 -2.26 24.67 -15.85
N LEU A 230 -2.31 23.38 -16.24
CA LEU A 230 -2.16 22.98 -17.62
C LEU A 230 -3.27 23.57 -18.51
N PHE A 231 -4.55 23.42 -18.10
CA PHE A 231 -5.68 23.90 -18.88
C PHE A 231 -5.73 25.43 -19.00
N ALA A 232 -5.18 26.12 -17.99
CA ALA A 232 -5.03 27.58 -18.03
C ALA A 232 -3.79 28.06 -18.80
N GLY A 233 -2.96 27.17 -19.32
CA GLY A 233 -1.71 27.50 -20.01
C GLY A 233 -0.63 28.11 -19.13
N ARG A 234 -0.64 27.81 -17.81
CA ARG A 234 0.41 28.23 -16.87
C ARG A 234 1.63 27.33 -16.92
N CYS A 235 1.48 26.10 -17.38
CA CYS A 235 2.56 25.22 -17.79
C CYS A 235 2.27 24.66 -19.19
N ASP A 236 3.34 24.36 -19.92
CA ASP A 236 3.28 23.79 -21.27
C ASP A 236 3.04 22.27 -21.21
N VAL A 237 3.48 21.65 -20.11
CA VAL A 237 3.49 20.20 -19.91
C VAL A 237 2.98 19.86 -18.51
N TYR A 238 2.15 18.85 -18.41
CA TYR A 238 1.86 18.16 -17.16
C TYR A 238 2.45 16.75 -17.20
N THR A 239 3.21 16.39 -16.16
CA THR A 239 3.80 15.04 -16.03
C THR A 239 3.36 14.39 -14.73
N THR A 240 2.88 13.17 -14.83
CA THR A 240 2.50 12.27 -13.75
C THR A 240 2.39 10.85 -14.30
N ASP A 241 1.87 9.91 -13.53
CA ASP A 241 1.52 8.56 -13.98
C ASP A 241 0.61 8.62 -15.22
N ALA A 242 0.81 7.74 -16.19
CA ALA A 242 0.05 7.75 -17.46
C ALA A 242 -1.45 7.58 -17.21
N SER A 243 -1.84 6.80 -16.22
CA SER A 243 -3.24 6.69 -15.78
C SER A 243 -3.79 8.04 -15.26
N GLY A 244 -2.97 8.80 -14.53
CA GLY A 244 -3.30 10.14 -14.06
C GLY A 244 -3.44 11.15 -15.22
N LEU A 245 -2.63 11.01 -16.27
CA LEU A 245 -2.78 11.80 -17.51
C LEU A 245 -4.07 11.45 -18.24
N SER A 246 -4.44 10.16 -18.32
CA SER A 246 -5.71 9.71 -18.88
C SER A 246 -6.89 10.31 -18.11
N SER A 247 -6.83 10.28 -16.77
CA SER A 247 -7.84 10.92 -15.91
C SER A 247 -7.93 12.42 -16.15
N THR A 248 -6.78 13.10 -16.27
CA THR A 248 -6.73 14.55 -16.57
C THR A 248 -7.32 14.87 -17.95
N ARG A 249 -6.99 14.08 -18.97
CA ARG A 249 -7.51 14.24 -20.32
C ARG A 249 -9.02 14.02 -20.38
N ALA A 250 -9.52 12.98 -19.69
CA ALA A 250 -10.95 12.69 -19.60
C ALA A 250 -11.75 13.84 -18.93
N ALA A 251 -11.15 14.54 -17.97
CA ALA A 251 -11.77 15.68 -17.30
C ALA A 251 -11.76 16.98 -18.14
N ALA A 252 -11.08 17.01 -19.27
CA ALA A 252 -11.02 18.19 -20.11
C ALA A 252 -12.35 18.42 -20.85
N SER A 253 -12.78 19.67 -20.99
CA SER A 253 -13.97 20.05 -21.79
C SER A 253 -13.87 19.69 -23.27
N ASN A 254 -12.64 19.55 -23.78
CA ASN A 254 -12.32 19.03 -25.10
C ASN A 254 -11.05 18.18 -25.03
N PRO A 255 -11.19 16.85 -24.85
CA PRO A 255 -10.04 15.90 -24.72
C PRO A 255 -9.11 15.89 -25.94
N ASP A 256 -9.61 16.15 -27.14
CA ASP A 256 -8.83 16.16 -28.40
C ASP A 256 -7.79 17.29 -28.47
N LYS A 257 -7.92 18.31 -27.62
CA LYS A 257 -6.92 19.37 -27.49
C LYS A 257 -5.68 18.95 -26.72
N TRP A 258 -5.66 17.76 -26.14
CA TRP A 258 -4.61 17.28 -25.26
C TRP A 258 -4.04 15.98 -25.79
N VAL A 259 -2.72 15.91 -25.83
CA VAL A 259 -1.98 14.73 -26.30
C VAL A 259 -1.15 14.18 -25.14
N VAL A 260 -1.30 12.90 -24.86
CA VAL A 260 -0.36 12.15 -24.02
C VAL A 260 0.74 11.65 -24.96
N LEU A 261 1.99 12.06 -24.70
CA LEU A 261 3.14 11.68 -25.51
C LEU A 261 3.45 10.18 -25.34
N PRO A 262 4.10 9.53 -26.32
CA PRO A 262 4.27 8.08 -26.32
C PRO A 262 5.29 7.56 -25.32
N GLU A 263 6.17 8.43 -24.80
CA GLU A 263 7.23 8.00 -23.90
C GLU A 263 6.69 7.69 -22.50
N ILE A 264 7.05 6.49 -22.01
CA ILE A 264 6.93 6.10 -20.61
C ILE A 264 8.33 6.05 -20.02
N ILE A 265 8.64 6.95 -19.10
CA ILE A 265 10.00 7.20 -18.64
C ILE A 265 10.35 6.50 -17.33
N SER A 266 9.40 5.83 -16.69
CA SER A 266 9.62 5.10 -15.45
C SER A 266 8.78 3.84 -15.32
N LYS A 267 9.06 3.07 -14.28
CA LYS A 267 8.18 2.00 -13.77
C LYS A 267 7.53 2.50 -12.50
N GLU A 268 6.21 2.49 -12.49
CA GLU A 268 5.42 2.92 -11.34
C GLU A 268 4.53 1.74 -10.87
N PRO A 269 5.08 0.79 -10.10
CA PRO A 269 4.26 -0.24 -9.46
C PRO A 269 3.51 0.39 -8.29
N LEU A 270 2.25 0.73 -8.50
CA LEU A 270 1.40 1.37 -7.49
C LEU A 270 0.79 0.30 -6.60
N GLY A 271 0.76 0.56 -5.29
CA GLY A 271 0.18 -0.41 -4.38
C GLY A 271 -0.21 0.14 -3.02
N PRO A 272 -1.07 -0.59 -2.31
CA PRO A 272 -1.42 -0.29 -0.93
C PRO A 272 -0.23 -0.56 -0.01
N LEU A 273 -0.11 0.25 1.04
CA LEU A 273 0.97 0.13 2.01
C LEU A 273 0.50 0.41 3.43
N VAL A 274 1.23 -0.18 4.37
CA VAL A 274 1.00 -0.08 5.81
C VAL A 274 2.32 0.28 6.53
N ARG A 275 2.27 0.52 7.83
CA ARG A 275 3.48 0.72 8.66
C ARG A 275 4.26 -0.59 8.78
N HIS A 276 5.58 -0.52 8.77
CA HIS A 276 6.42 -1.67 9.11
C HIS A 276 6.16 -2.20 10.53
N GLY A 277 6.36 -3.49 10.71
CA GLY A 277 6.34 -4.15 12.01
C GLY A 277 4.96 -4.66 12.46
N ASP A 278 3.90 -4.33 11.73
CA ASP A 278 2.55 -4.88 11.94
C ASP A 278 2.23 -5.88 10.83
N HIS A 279 2.86 -7.05 10.91
CA HIS A 279 2.75 -8.08 9.88
C HIS A 279 1.32 -8.62 9.75
N GLN A 280 0.58 -8.72 10.87
CA GLN A 280 -0.80 -9.17 10.84
C GLN A 280 -1.68 -8.22 10.04
N TRP A 281 -1.56 -6.92 10.29
CA TRP A 281 -2.28 -5.92 9.52
C TRP A 281 -1.86 -5.92 8.04
N GLY A 282 -0.56 -6.01 7.79
CA GLY A 282 -0.02 -6.17 6.44
C GLY A 282 -0.61 -7.37 5.70
N ASP A 283 -0.77 -8.52 6.40
CA ASP A 283 -1.37 -9.72 5.83
C ASP A 283 -2.87 -9.54 5.54
N VAL A 284 -3.63 -8.89 6.41
CA VAL A 284 -5.04 -8.56 6.14
C VAL A 284 -5.18 -7.74 4.86
N VAL A 285 -4.40 -6.67 4.71
CA VAL A 285 -4.45 -5.81 3.52
C VAL A 285 -3.97 -6.54 2.27
N ARG A 286 -2.88 -7.30 2.37
CA ARG A 286 -2.32 -8.12 1.27
C ARG A 286 -3.31 -9.15 0.75
N TRP A 287 -3.89 -9.92 1.66
CA TRP A 287 -4.80 -10.98 1.27
C TRP A 287 -6.15 -10.45 0.79
N SER A 288 -6.58 -9.24 1.21
CA SER A 288 -7.74 -8.59 0.62
C SER A 288 -7.53 -8.31 -0.88
N LEU A 289 -6.36 -7.80 -1.28
CA LEU A 289 -6.00 -7.63 -2.69
C LEU A 289 -5.90 -8.98 -3.42
N ASN A 290 -5.18 -9.94 -2.81
CA ASN A 290 -4.99 -11.26 -3.43
C ASN A 290 -6.30 -11.99 -3.63
N ALA A 291 -7.27 -11.87 -2.71
CA ALA A 291 -8.59 -12.48 -2.87
C ALA A 291 -9.33 -11.96 -4.11
N MET A 292 -9.24 -10.66 -4.40
CA MET A 292 -9.82 -10.06 -5.59
C MET A 292 -9.15 -10.59 -6.88
N ILE A 293 -7.81 -10.71 -6.87
CA ILE A 293 -7.06 -11.23 -8.03
C ILE A 293 -7.33 -12.72 -8.26
N ILE A 294 -7.35 -13.53 -7.19
CA ILE A 294 -7.65 -14.98 -7.29
C ILE A 294 -9.10 -15.19 -7.74
N ALA A 295 -10.04 -14.37 -7.28
CA ALA A 295 -11.42 -14.45 -7.73
C ALA A 295 -11.56 -14.20 -9.24
N GLU A 296 -10.82 -13.23 -9.79
CA GLU A 296 -10.74 -13.02 -11.23
C GLU A 296 -10.16 -14.27 -11.95
N GLU A 297 -9.06 -14.83 -11.43
CA GLU A 297 -8.41 -16.01 -12.00
C GLU A 297 -9.34 -17.24 -12.02
N LEU A 298 -10.17 -17.39 -10.99
CA LEU A 298 -11.15 -18.46 -10.88
C LEU A 298 -12.50 -18.16 -11.57
N GLY A 299 -12.65 -16.98 -12.18
CA GLY A 299 -13.90 -16.56 -12.84
C GLY A 299 -15.04 -16.32 -11.85
N ILE A 300 -14.73 -15.97 -10.61
CA ILE A 300 -15.74 -15.66 -9.58
C ILE A 300 -15.98 -14.15 -9.59
N THR A 301 -17.26 -13.76 -9.71
CA THR A 301 -17.73 -12.38 -9.78
C THR A 301 -18.72 -12.08 -8.68
N SER A 302 -19.01 -10.80 -8.46
CA SER A 302 -20.05 -10.34 -7.53
C SER A 302 -21.43 -10.93 -7.84
N GLU A 303 -21.70 -11.24 -9.12
CA GLU A 303 -22.97 -11.80 -9.58
C GLU A 303 -23.06 -13.31 -9.34
N ASN A 304 -21.94 -14.06 -9.51
CA ASN A 304 -21.97 -15.52 -9.46
C ASN A 304 -21.46 -16.13 -8.13
N VAL A 305 -20.88 -15.35 -7.23
CA VAL A 305 -20.24 -15.83 -6.01
C VAL A 305 -21.16 -16.68 -5.13
N ASP A 306 -22.45 -16.34 -5.04
CA ASP A 306 -23.42 -17.12 -4.27
C ASP A 306 -23.56 -18.56 -4.80
N ALA A 307 -23.61 -18.72 -6.12
CA ALA A 307 -23.68 -20.03 -6.76
C ALA A 307 -22.38 -20.84 -6.57
N GLN A 308 -21.23 -20.16 -6.50
CA GLN A 308 -19.92 -20.78 -6.31
C GLN A 308 -19.71 -21.36 -4.90
N MET A 309 -20.53 -20.98 -3.90
CA MET A 309 -20.53 -21.61 -2.57
C MET A 309 -20.82 -23.11 -2.60
N SER A 310 -21.43 -23.61 -3.68
CA SER A 310 -21.72 -25.02 -3.92
C SER A 310 -20.79 -25.64 -4.99
N SER A 311 -19.67 -25.01 -5.28
CA SER A 311 -18.69 -25.51 -6.27
C SER A 311 -18.12 -26.86 -5.84
N ASN A 312 -17.66 -27.65 -6.82
CA ASN A 312 -16.87 -28.85 -6.58
C ASN A 312 -15.36 -28.62 -6.73
N VAL A 313 -14.92 -27.38 -6.95
CA VAL A 313 -13.52 -26.98 -7.07
C VAL A 313 -12.98 -26.63 -5.70
N PRO A 314 -12.02 -27.38 -5.14
CA PRO A 314 -11.54 -27.15 -3.77
C PRO A 314 -10.92 -25.75 -3.53
N GLU A 315 -10.32 -25.17 -4.56
CA GLU A 315 -9.72 -23.83 -4.46
C GLU A 315 -10.80 -22.75 -4.31
N VAL A 316 -11.92 -22.88 -5.03
CA VAL A 316 -13.08 -22.01 -4.90
C VAL A 316 -13.67 -22.11 -3.48
N LEU A 317 -13.86 -23.34 -2.97
CA LEU A 317 -14.42 -23.57 -1.64
C LEU A 317 -13.52 -22.98 -0.54
N ARG A 318 -12.19 -23.08 -0.71
CA ARG A 318 -11.24 -22.44 0.23
C ARG A 318 -11.33 -20.92 0.18
N LEU A 319 -11.29 -20.34 -1.02
CA LEU A 319 -11.39 -18.87 -1.18
C LEU A 319 -12.68 -18.32 -0.55
N LEU A 320 -13.79 -19.02 -0.75
CA LEU A 320 -15.11 -18.57 -0.25
C LEU A 320 -15.36 -18.94 1.24
N GLY A 321 -14.40 -19.57 1.92
CA GLY A 321 -14.51 -19.92 3.34
C GLY A 321 -15.42 -21.09 3.63
N VAL A 322 -15.81 -21.89 2.63
CA VAL A 322 -16.61 -23.11 2.79
C VAL A 322 -15.74 -24.25 3.31
N GLU A 323 -14.49 -24.30 2.90
CA GLU A 323 -13.49 -25.26 3.37
C GLU A 323 -12.28 -24.55 3.97
N GLY A 324 -11.73 -25.13 5.04
CA GLY A 324 -10.58 -24.56 5.75
C GLY A 324 -10.97 -23.48 6.78
N ASN A 325 -9.95 -22.89 7.39
CA ASN A 325 -10.09 -21.86 8.43
C ASN A 325 -9.18 -20.64 8.16
N TYR A 326 -9.12 -20.20 6.92
CA TYR A 326 -8.21 -19.15 6.47
C TYR A 326 -8.57 -17.76 7.05
N GLY A 327 -9.83 -17.54 7.41
CA GLY A 327 -10.25 -16.35 8.15
C GLY A 327 -9.65 -16.30 9.55
N GLU A 328 -9.66 -17.42 10.28
CA GLU A 328 -9.06 -17.49 11.63
C GLU A 328 -7.55 -17.18 11.62
N MET A 329 -6.82 -17.54 10.55
CA MET A 329 -5.40 -17.22 10.39
C MET A 329 -5.14 -15.71 10.32
N LEU A 330 -6.12 -14.94 9.82
CA LEU A 330 -6.09 -13.48 9.72
C LEU A 330 -6.87 -12.80 10.87
N GLU A 331 -7.39 -13.59 11.83
CA GLU A 331 -8.33 -13.13 12.87
C GLU A 331 -9.59 -12.46 12.30
N LEU A 332 -10.06 -12.95 11.17
CA LEU A 332 -11.27 -12.52 10.46
C LEU A 332 -12.32 -13.64 10.47
N SER A 333 -13.53 -13.36 10.00
CA SER A 333 -14.53 -14.39 9.71
C SER A 333 -14.06 -15.26 8.54
N ASN A 334 -14.47 -16.53 8.47
CA ASN A 334 -14.03 -17.42 7.38
C ASN A 334 -14.56 -17.01 6.01
N ASP A 335 -15.66 -16.31 5.95
CA ASP A 335 -16.30 -15.83 4.71
C ASP A 335 -15.78 -14.45 4.25
N TRP A 336 -14.71 -13.92 4.84
CA TRP A 336 -14.18 -12.59 4.55
C TRP A 336 -13.93 -12.34 3.05
N ALA A 337 -13.35 -13.31 2.33
CA ALA A 337 -13.09 -13.18 0.90
C ALA A 337 -14.37 -13.28 0.06
N TYR A 338 -15.32 -14.16 0.44
CA TYR A 338 -16.66 -14.18 -0.14
C TYR A 338 -17.33 -12.81 0.00
N GLN A 339 -17.26 -12.19 1.18
CA GLN A 339 -17.86 -10.88 1.43
C GLN A 339 -17.22 -9.78 0.56
N ILE A 340 -15.90 -9.80 0.37
CA ILE A 340 -15.21 -8.88 -0.54
C ILE A 340 -15.77 -9.03 -1.95
N ILE A 341 -15.78 -10.27 -2.48
CA ILE A 341 -16.22 -10.53 -3.86
C ILE A 341 -17.69 -10.13 -4.02
N LYS A 342 -18.53 -10.43 -3.02
CA LYS A 342 -19.96 -10.11 -3.05
C LYS A 342 -20.26 -8.62 -3.09
N GLN A 343 -19.50 -7.80 -2.35
CA GLN A 343 -19.80 -6.38 -2.15
C GLN A 343 -18.97 -5.43 -3.02
N ILE A 344 -17.76 -5.87 -3.42
CA ILE A 344 -16.80 -5.07 -4.20
C ILE A 344 -16.63 -5.66 -5.60
N GLY A 345 -16.65 -6.99 -5.71
CA GLY A 345 -16.30 -7.72 -6.94
C GLY A 345 -14.88 -8.26 -6.91
N ASN A 346 -14.49 -8.91 -8.01
CA ASN A 346 -13.12 -9.33 -8.25
C ASN A 346 -12.27 -8.15 -8.79
N TYR A 347 -10.98 -8.37 -9.02
CA TYR A 347 -10.10 -7.30 -9.50
C TYR A 347 -10.52 -6.77 -10.88
N SER A 348 -10.94 -7.64 -11.80
CA SER A 348 -11.42 -7.23 -13.13
C SER A 348 -12.67 -6.35 -13.03
N GLU A 349 -13.63 -6.70 -12.19
CA GLU A 349 -14.85 -5.90 -12.01
C GLU A 349 -14.50 -4.48 -11.53
N SER A 350 -13.61 -4.35 -10.53
CA SER A 350 -13.14 -3.05 -10.06
C SER A 350 -12.34 -2.30 -11.12
N TYR A 351 -11.47 -2.98 -11.86
CA TYR A 351 -10.67 -2.39 -12.93
C TYR A 351 -11.56 -1.82 -14.05
N GLU A 352 -12.44 -2.66 -14.60
CA GLU A 352 -13.29 -2.30 -15.75
C GLU A 352 -14.28 -1.18 -15.39
N ALA A 353 -14.81 -1.19 -14.16
CA ALA A 353 -15.73 -0.16 -13.70
C ALA A 353 -15.06 1.22 -13.49
N ASN A 354 -13.77 1.25 -13.12
CA ASN A 354 -13.11 2.49 -12.71
C ASN A 354 -12.18 3.07 -13.76
N VAL A 355 -11.40 2.23 -14.47
CA VAL A 355 -10.34 2.69 -15.37
C VAL A 355 -10.38 2.00 -16.75
N GLY A 356 -11.18 0.95 -16.90
CA GLY A 356 -11.22 0.10 -18.08
C GLY A 356 -11.54 0.80 -19.39
N PRO A 357 -11.45 0.08 -20.52
CA PRO A 357 -11.66 0.64 -21.88
C PRO A 357 -13.02 1.27 -22.09
N ASP A 358 -14.05 0.84 -21.36
CA ASP A 358 -15.41 1.37 -21.46
C ASP A 358 -15.66 2.59 -20.55
N THR A 359 -14.65 3.03 -19.78
CA THR A 359 -14.70 4.24 -18.97
C THR A 359 -14.14 5.45 -19.74
N PRO A 360 -14.36 6.68 -19.27
CA PRO A 360 -13.74 7.85 -19.87
C PRO A 360 -12.20 7.85 -19.88
N LEU A 361 -11.56 6.98 -19.07
CA LEU A 361 -10.12 6.86 -19.00
C LEU A 361 -9.56 5.95 -20.11
N GLU A 362 -10.36 5.02 -20.63
CA GLU A 362 -10.04 4.13 -21.75
C GLU A 362 -8.73 3.35 -21.58
N ILE A 363 -8.42 2.90 -20.36
CA ILE A 363 -7.15 2.22 -20.07
C ILE A 363 -7.28 0.72 -20.30
N ALA A 364 -6.52 0.20 -21.28
CA ALA A 364 -6.43 -1.23 -21.51
C ALA A 364 -5.67 -1.92 -20.36
N ARG A 365 -6.02 -3.19 -20.08
CA ARG A 365 -5.39 -3.99 -19.00
C ARG A 365 -3.87 -4.03 -19.10
N GLY A 366 -3.31 -4.34 -20.27
CA GLY A 366 -1.85 -4.41 -20.46
C GLY A 366 -1.16 -5.25 -19.38
N LEU A 367 -0.19 -4.68 -18.66
CA LEU A 367 0.48 -5.33 -17.53
C LEU A 367 -0.47 -5.66 -16.38
N ASN A 368 -1.58 -4.97 -16.27
CA ASN A 368 -2.62 -5.18 -15.25
C ASN A 368 -3.56 -6.36 -15.57
N ALA A 369 -3.34 -7.09 -16.66
CA ALA A 369 -4.02 -8.35 -16.90
C ALA A 369 -3.40 -9.48 -16.06
N LEU A 370 -4.16 -10.57 -15.85
CA LEU A 370 -3.65 -11.77 -15.18
C LEU A 370 -2.46 -12.36 -15.95
N TRP A 371 -1.57 -13.04 -15.24
CA TRP A 371 -0.43 -13.77 -15.82
C TRP A 371 -0.87 -14.80 -16.89
N THR A 372 -2.05 -15.38 -16.77
CA THR A 372 -2.67 -16.28 -17.75
C THR A 372 -3.17 -15.57 -19.01
N GLN A 373 -3.28 -14.25 -18.97
CA GLN A 373 -3.79 -13.39 -20.05
C GLN A 373 -2.72 -12.48 -20.65
N GLY A 374 -1.44 -12.74 -20.33
CA GLY A 374 -0.30 -11.97 -20.85
C GLY A 374 0.09 -10.74 -20.04
N GLY A 375 -0.53 -10.50 -18.90
CA GLY A 375 -0.12 -9.49 -17.92
C GLY A 375 0.83 -10.04 -16.86
N ILE A 376 0.98 -9.35 -15.75
CA ILE A 376 1.84 -9.72 -14.64
C ILE A 376 1.13 -9.72 -13.28
N LEU A 377 -0.20 -9.59 -13.25
CA LEU A 377 -0.94 -9.82 -12.02
C LEU A 377 -0.89 -11.31 -11.66
N TYR A 378 -0.34 -11.56 -10.48
CA TYR A 378 -0.10 -12.91 -9.99
C TYR A 378 -0.30 -12.93 -8.48
N ALA A 379 -1.32 -13.64 -8.00
CA ALA A 379 -1.56 -13.83 -6.57
C ALA A 379 -1.03 -15.18 -6.10
N PRO A 380 -0.50 -15.29 -4.86
CA PRO A 380 -0.13 -16.58 -4.27
C PRO A 380 -1.34 -17.48 -4.10
N PRO A 381 -1.20 -18.83 -4.21
CA PRO A 381 -2.32 -19.75 -4.09
C PRO A 381 -2.93 -19.73 -2.69
N PHE A 382 -4.24 -19.86 -2.61
CA PHE A 382 -5.04 -19.90 -1.37
C PHE A 382 -5.01 -21.32 -0.78
N ARG A 383 -3.96 -21.61 0.04
CA ARG A 383 -3.72 -22.96 0.61
C ARG A 383 -3.19 -22.91 2.03
#